data_8eec477b420a13f11250c8686bed249e
#
_entry.id   8eec477b420a13f11250c8686bed249e
#
_cell.length_a   1.000
_cell.length_b   1.000
_cell.length_c   1.000
_cell.angle_alpha   90.00
_cell.angle_beta   90.00
_cell.angle_gamma   90.00
#
_symmetry.space_group_name_H-M   'P 1'
#
loop_
_entity.id
_entity.type
_entity.pdbx_description
1 polymer ?
#
loop_
_entity_poly.entity_id
_entity_poly.type
_entity_poly.pdbx_seq_one_letter_code
_entity_poly.pdbx_strand_id
1 'polypeptide(L)'
;LGQTDIGNKYVVSGLALDFYRKLGTHYGNLENWIFEPKVALGIFNDYIKQGGIKVLYQNQLIIVTKTGRSIKEIVVADLDHKSAAHVRVKAKMFLDCTYEGDLMAKAGASYFVGREDNKVYNETLSGVQFLKGHQLPDGVDPYVEKGNPASGLLWGINKESLLPDGTGDKKVQAYNFRIALTNDPKNRIPITKPDNYNPKRYELLIRQKEIQPWKGLNDVFIWSRMPNSKTDINNRNGMSTDMIGANWEYPEAGYLKRKEIIKAHEDYTKGLLYFVGNDPAIPEFIRKEMQLWGYPKDEYLDNNHWSPQLYIREARRLVGDVVMNQNHCQGREVVTDDIGYAAYTMDSHNCDRLVVNGMVKNEGNVEVGGFPPFPISYRAIIPKRNEVDNLLVPVCLSASHIAFGSIRMEPVFMVLGQSAAVAACIAIDKKIKVQEVRASAIKAILKANPKADFRKPDLVSQVADSTAVQMEGNWKKIIAKGYGKYHLENNSKKADEYVKFNFNPKASSGSYKAYYYFPKGKSNNKTVQLAIYNGKEMKMISLRLDEVKIQGQTSSTWVEIGEFEFSFANNPYIKVLTTDAIGVVVANAILLVPNN
;
A
#
# COMPACT_ATOMS: atom_id res chain seq x y z
N LEU A 1 -3.95 -7.64 6.07
CA LEU A 1 -2.57 -7.16 6.05
C LEU A 1 -2.04 -6.98 7.46
N GLY A 2 -0.82 -7.43 7.72
CA GLY A 2 -0.09 -7.18 8.96
C GLY A 2 1.08 -6.21 8.78
N GLN A 3 1.37 -5.82 7.54
CA GLN A 3 2.42 -4.87 7.18
C GLN A 3 1.93 -3.94 6.08
N THR A 4 2.31 -2.65 6.20
CA THR A 4 1.92 -1.61 5.23
C THR A 4 3.09 -1.21 4.34
N ASP A 5 2.84 -1.17 3.05
CA ASP A 5 3.76 -0.72 2.00
C ASP A 5 3.41 0.73 1.60
N ILE A 6 4.31 1.69 1.82
CA ILE A 6 4.02 3.11 1.59
C ILE A 6 5.09 3.88 0.80
N GLY A 7 6.30 3.36 0.74
CA GLY A 7 7.44 4.06 0.14
C GLY A 7 7.90 5.32 0.89
N ASN A 8 6.99 6.24 1.21
CA ASN A 8 7.30 7.50 1.87
C ASN A 8 6.14 7.96 2.77
N LYS A 9 6.43 8.23 4.04
CA LYS A 9 5.40 8.65 5.03
C LYS A 9 4.69 9.97 4.67
N TYR A 10 5.30 10.81 3.85
CA TYR A 10 4.70 12.05 3.37
C TYR A 10 3.36 11.86 2.66
N VAL A 11 3.16 10.71 2.00
CA VAL A 11 1.91 10.43 1.26
C VAL A 11 0.73 10.09 2.17
N VAL A 12 0.99 9.79 3.45
CA VAL A 12 -0.04 9.39 4.41
C VAL A 12 -0.48 10.60 5.23
N SER A 13 -1.71 11.03 5.06
CA SER A 13 -2.28 12.20 5.72
C SER A 13 -3.72 11.96 6.18
N GLY A 14 -4.29 12.92 6.89
CA GLY A 14 -5.70 12.90 7.29
C GLY A 14 -6.08 11.67 8.12
N LEU A 15 -7.23 11.07 7.81
CA LEU A 15 -7.73 9.87 8.51
C LEU A 15 -6.83 8.65 8.32
N ALA A 16 -6.11 8.55 7.20
CA ALA A 16 -5.12 7.50 7.01
C ALA A 16 -3.99 7.61 8.06
N LEU A 17 -3.46 8.82 8.29
CA LEU A 17 -2.45 9.04 9.34
C LEU A 17 -3.04 8.78 10.74
N ASP A 18 -4.28 9.21 11.01
CA ASP A 18 -4.96 8.95 12.28
C ASP A 18 -5.07 7.45 12.58
N PHE A 19 -5.36 6.63 11.56
CA PHE A 19 -5.37 5.17 11.67
C PHE A 19 -4.02 4.61 12.15
N TYR A 20 -2.90 5.03 11.53
CA TYR A 20 -1.56 4.58 11.95
C TYR A 20 -1.13 5.14 13.31
N ARG A 21 -1.64 6.32 13.70
CA ARG A 21 -1.48 6.89 15.06
C ARG A 21 -2.24 6.08 16.10
N LYS A 22 -3.47 5.66 15.82
CA LYS A 22 -4.24 4.76 16.71
C LYS A 22 -3.58 3.40 16.86
N LEU A 23 -3.04 2.83 15.77
CA LEU A 23 -2.18 1.64 15.85
C LEU A 23 -0.97 1.90 16.74
N GLY A 24 -0.28 3.04 16.56
CA GLY A 24 0.84 3.47 17.40
C GLY A 24 0.45 3.53 18.88
N THR A 25 -0.65 4.16 19.21
CA THR A 25 -1.18 4.24 20.59
C THR A 25 -1.39 2.86 21.20
N HIS A 26 -1.95 1.91 20.42
CA HIS A 26 -2.15 0.53 20.89
C HIS A 26 -0.82 -0.16 21.25
N TYR A 27 0.25 0.08 20.49
CA TYR A 27 1.57 -0.54 20.71
C TYR A 27 2.57 0.36 21.48
N GLY A 28 2.14 1.50 22.02
CA GLY A 28 2.99 2.42 22.79
C GLY A 28 3.96 3.25 21.94
N ASN A 29 3.63 3.52 20.68
CA ASN A 29 4.44 4.30 19.73
C ASN A 29 3.65 5.50 19.18
N LEU A 30 4.35 6.45 18.56
CA LEU A 30 3.69 7.56 17.86
C LEU A 30 2.82 7.05 16.69
N GLU A 31 3.33 6.08 15.92
CA GLU A 31 2.66 5.44 14.80
C GLU A 31 3.18 4.01 14.64
N ASN A 32 2.39 3.12 14.09
CA ASN A 32 2.80 1.73 13.87
C ASN A 32 2.44 1.25 12.47
N TRP A 33 3.40 0.62 11.77
CA TRP A 33 3.31 0.21 10.37
C TRP A 33 3.29 -1.30 10.19
N ILE A 34 3.53 -2.04 11.28
CA ILE A 34 3.40 -3.48 11.39
C ILE A 34 2.47 -3.75 12.56
N PHE A 35 1.40 -4.49 12.36
CA PHE A 35 0.32 -4.62 13.32
C PHE A 35 -0.44 -5.92 13.17
N GLU A 36 -1.19 -6.30 14.20
CA GLU A 36 -2.10 -7.43 14.15
C GLU A 36 -3.39 -7.07 13.42
N PRO A 37 -3.89 -7.92 12.50
CA PRO A 37 -5.13 -7.64 11.76
C PRO A 37 -6.35 -7.35 12.64
N LYS A 38 -6.50 -8.04 13.77
CA LYS A 38 -7.58 -7.79 14.74
C LYS A 38 -7.57 -6.35 15.32
N VAL A 39 -6.36 -5.79 15.55
CA VAL A 39 -6.23 -4.41 16.07
C VAL A 39 -6.67 -3.41 15.00
N ALA A 40 -6.25 -3.63 13.75
CA ALA A 40 -6.68 -2.81 12.62
C ALA A 40 -8.21 -2.87 12.44
N LEU A 41 -8.80 -4.06 12.50
CA LEU A 41 -10.25 -4.25 12.43
C LEU A 41 -10.98 -3.51 13.56
N GLY A 42 -10.44 -3.56 14.78
CA GLY A 42 -10.98 -2.82 15.92
C GLY A 42 -11.05 -1.32 15.67
N ILE A 43 -9.99 -0.73 15.13
CA ILE A 43 -9.92 0.70 14.80
C ILE A 43 -10.94 1.07 13.71
N PHE A 44 -11.10 0.24 12.66
CA PHE A 44 -12.15 0.48 11.65
C PHE A 44 -13.56 0.40 12.24
N ASN A 45 -13.83 -0.56 13.12
CA ASN A 45 -15.12 -0.67 13.81
C ASN A 45 -15.39 0.57 14.70
N ASP A 46 -14.36 1.12 15.33
CA ASP A 46 -14.47 2.36 16.10
C ASP A 46 -14.84 3.56 15.21
N TYR A 47 -14.25 3.69 14.01
CA TYR A 47 -14.64 4.74 13.06
C TYR A 47 -16.10 4.59 12.62
N ILE A 48 -16.54 3.37 12.30
CA ILE A 48 -17.93 3.08 11.93
C ILE A 48 -18.89 3.49 13.07
N LYS A 49 -18.57 3.09 14.30
CA LYS A 49 -19.36 3.39 15.49
C LYS A 49 -19.40 4.89 15.78
N GLN A 50 -18.26 5.57 15.77
CA GLN A 50 -18.14 7.01 16.03
C GLN A 50 -18.86 7.84 14.96
N GLY A 51 -18.80 7.40 13.71
CA GLY A 51 -19.48 8.04 12.58
C GLY A 51 -20.97 7.73 12.48
N GLY A 52 -21.51 6.82 13.29
CA GLY A 52 -22.90 6.37 13.19
C GLY A 52 -23.22 5.75 11.83
N ILE A 53 -22.23 5.09 11.21
CA ILE A 53 -22.32 4.59 9.83
C ILE A 53 -23.09 3.27 9.81
N LYS A 54 -24.16 3.20 9.00
CA LYS A 54 -24.87 1.96 8.75
C LYS A 54 -24.12 1.11 7.74
N VAL A 55 -23.68 -0.08 8.14
CA VAL A 55 -23.01 -1.06 7.29
C VAL A 55 -23.97 -2.21 6.97
N LEU A 56 -24.08 -2.57 5.70
CA LEU A 56 -24.79 -3.75 5.22
C LEU A 56 -23.76 -4.81 4.86
N TYR A 57 -23.47 -5.71 5.80
CA TYR A 57 -22.53 -6.81 5.58
C TYR A 57 -23.12 -7.87 4.66
N GLN A 58 -22.24 -8.63 3.96
CA GLN A 58 -22.61 -9.75 3.07
C GLN A 58 -23.57 -9.36 1.92
N ASN A 59 -23.57 -8.10 1.54
CA ASN A 59 -24.41 -7.59 0.45
C ASN A 59 -23.59 -7.34 -0.82
N GLN A 60 -24.10 -7.82 -1.94
CA GLN A 60 -23.50 -7.67 -3.26
C GLN A 60 -24.37 -6.78 -4.15
N LEU A 61 -23.71 -5.96 -4.98
CA LEU A 61 -24.39 -5.04 -5.90
C LEU A 61 -25.03 -5.81 -7.06
N ILE A 62 -26.36 -5.71 -7.18
CA ILE A 62 -27.13 -6.40 -8.23
C ILE A 62 -27.45 -5.46 -9.38
N ILE A 63 -28.07 -4.31 -9.11
CA ILE A 63 -28.60 -3.39 -10.12
C ILE A 63 -28.14 -1.97 -9.81
N VAL A 64 -27.86 -1.21 -10.88
CA VAL A 64 -27.65 0.24 -10.84
C VAL A 64 -28.69 0.90 -11.75
N THR A 65 -29.48 1.82 -11.22
CA THR A 65 -30.48 2.56 -11.98
C THR A 65 -30.04 4.01 -12.14
N LYS A 66 -30.03 4.50 -13.40
CA LYS A 66 -29.69 5.89 -13.74
C LYS A 66 -30.87 6.65 -14.34
N THR A 67 -30.83 7.97 -14.18
CA THR A 67 -31.61 8.90 -15.00
C THR A 67 -30.62 9.84 -15.68
N GLY A 68 -30.54 9.75 -17.00
CA GLY A 68 -29.46 10.39 -17.74
C GLY A 68 -28.10 9.88 -17.27
N ARG A 69 -27.24 10.78 -16.81
CA ARG A 69 -25.89 10.46 -16.32
C ARG A 69 -25.81 10.26 -14.80
N SER A 70 -26.88 10.51 -14.06
CA SER A 70 -26.88 10.40 -12.59
C SER A 70 -27.41 9.03 -12.15
N ILE A 71 -26.65 8.35 -11.28
CA ILE A 71 -27.14 7.18 -10.54
C ILE A 71 -28.24 7.66 -9.56
N LYS A 72 -29.38 7.00 -9.56
CA LYS A 72 -30.52 7.29 -8.68
C LYS A 72 -30.68 6.29 -7.56
N GLU A 73 -30.40 5.03 -7.87
CA GLU A 73 -30.61 3.93 -6.95
C GLU A 73 -29.66 2.79 -7.28
N ILE A 74 -29.20 2.11 -6.24
CA ILE A 74 -28.56 0.81 -6.36
C ILE A 74 -29.39 -0.22 -5.61
N VAL A 75 -29.37 -1.46 -6.08
CA VAL A 75 -29.97 -2.60 -5.41
C VAL A 75 -28.85 -3.54 -4.98
N VAL A 76 -28.85 -3.87 -3.70
CA VAL A 76 -27.92 -4.86 -3.12
C VAL A 76 -28.70 -6.02 -2.53
N ALA A 77 -28.10 -7.21 -2.54
CA ALA A 77 -28.71 -8.42 -1.99
C ALA A 77 -27.66 -9.30 -1.34
N ASP A 78 -28.08 -10.02 -0.32
CA ASP A 78 -27.32 -11.14 0.23
C ASP A 78 -27.52 -12.37 -0.64
N LEU A 79 -26.50 -12.75 -1.40
CA LEU A 79 -26.56 -13.92 -2.30
C LEU A 79 -26.24 -15.23 -1.59
N ASP A 80 -25.75 -15.20 -0.36
CA ASP A 80 -25.40 -16.41 0.42
C ASP A 80 -26.57 -16.90 1.28
N HIS A 81 -27.42 -15.99 1.69
CA HIS A 81 -28.64 -16.33 2.43
C HIS A 81 -29.83 -16.34 1.46
N LYS A 82 -30.58 -17.41 1.50
CA LYS A 82 -31.79 -17.64 0.67
C LYS A 82 -32.92 -16.63 0.92
N SER A 83 -32.70 -15.57 1.67
CA SER A 83 -33.64 -14.49 1.85
C SER A 83 -33.57 -13.57 0.64
N ALA A 84 -34.63 -13.56 -0.16
CA ALA A 84 -34.80 -12.73 -1.33
C ALA A 84 -34.95 -11.22 -1.04
N ALA A 85 -34.49 -10.74 0.11
CA ALA A 85 -34.63 -9.33 0.49
C ALA A 85 -33.58 -8.48 -0.24
N HIS A 86 -34.02 -7.83 -1.30
CA HIS A 86 -33.26 -6.81 -1.99
C HIS A 86 -33.34 -5.48 -1.22
N VAL A 87 -32.20 -4.89 -0.90
CA VAL A 87 -32.15 -3.56 -0.30
C VAL A 87 -31.93 -2.52 -1.38
N ARG A 88 -32.85 -1.56 -1.49
CA ARG A 88 -32.75 -0.42 -2.40
C ARG A 88 -32.10 0.75 -1.67
N VAL A 89 -31.01 1.28 -2.23
CA VAL A 89 -30.30 2.42 -1.67
C VAL A 89 -30.36 3.59 -2.65
N LYS A 90 -31.00 4.67 -2.22
CA LYS A 90 -31.05 5.94 -2.95
C LYS A 90 -30.10 6.93 -2.30
N ALA A 91 -29.28 7.61 -3.11
CA ALA A 91 -28.34 8.61 -2.63
C ALA A 91 -28.15 9.74 -3.64
N LYS A 92 -27.63 10.88 -3.18
CA LYS A 92 -27.24 12.00 -4.05
C LYS A 92 -25.89 11.73 -4.73
N MET A 93 -24.95 11.13 -4.00
CA MET A 93 -23.60 10.78 -4.44
C MET A 93 -23.26 9.34 -4.10
N PHE A 94 -22.45 8.70 -4.92
CA PHE A 94 -21.99 7.33 -4.77
C PHE A 94 -20.47 7.28 -4.83
N LEU A 95 -19.87 6.41 -4.01
CA LEU A 95 -18.45 6.14 -4.00
C LEU A 95 -18.23 4.64 -4.22
N ASP A 96 -17.48 4.26 -5.25
CA ASP A 96 -17.03 2.89 -5.45
C ASP A 96 -15.64 2.72 -4.81
N CYS A 97 -15.62 2.22 -3.58
CA CYS A 97 -14.39 1.95 -2.82
C CYS A 97 -14.01 0.47 -2.86
N THR A 98 -14.54 -0.30 -3.82
CA THR A 98 -14.23 -1.72 -3.98
C THR A 98 -12.96 -1.93 -4.78
N TYR A 99 -12.34 -3.11 -4.62
CA TYR A 99 -11.16 -3.52 -5.41
C TYR A 99 -11.55 -3.95 -6.84
N GLU A 100 -12.83 -4.21 -7.11
CA GLU A 100 -13.33 -4.72 -8.38
C GLU A 100 -13.94 -3.66 -9.29
N GLY A 101 -14.45 -2.54 -8.74
CA GLY A 101 -15.10 -1.48 -9.50
C GLY A 101 -16.45 -1.90 -10.09
N ASP A 102 -17.23 -2.72 -9.36
CA ASP A 102 -18.51 -3.21 -9.88
C ASP A 102 -19.57 -2.12 -10.02
N LEU A 103 -19.60 -1.14 -9.13
CA LEU A 103 -20.50 0.00 -9.24
C LEU A 103 -20.11 0.89 -10.43
N MET A 104 -18.83 1.16 -10.60
CA MET A 104 -18.28 1.89 -11.73
C MET A 104 -18.70 1.26 -13.07
N ALA A 105 -18.47 -0.04 -13.22
CA ALA A 105 -18.79 -0.79 -14.43
C ALA A 105 -20.30 -0.83 -14.69
N LYS A 106 -21.14 -1.16 -13.68
CA LYS A 106 -22.60 -1.22 -13.81
C LYS A 106 -23.23 0.15 -14.05
N ALA A 107 -22.58 1.23 -13.60
CA ALA A 107 -23.01 2.60 -13.89
C ALA A 107 -22.65 3.04 -15.33
N GLY A 108 -21.88 2.25 -16.07
CA GLY A 108 -21.49 2.55 -17.45
C GLY A 108 -20.38 3.60 -17.55
N ALA A 109 -19.51 3.70 -16.56
CA ALA A 109 -18.26 4.43 -16.68
C ALA A 109 -17.24 3.59 -17.46
N SER A 110 -16.42 4.23 -18.30
CA SER A 110 -15.36 3.57 -19.04
C SER A 110 -14.27 3.04 -18.12
N TYR A 111 -13.81 1.82 -18.34
CA TYR A 111 -12.72 1.20 -17.60
C TYR A 111 -11.86 0.30 -18.49
N PHE A 112 -10.71 -0.09 -17.98
CA PHE A 112 -9.80 -1.02 -18.63
C PHE A 112 -9.46 -2.19 -17.68
N VAL A 113 -9.19 -3.36 -18.25
CA VAL A 113 -8.70 -4.56 -17.54
C VAL A 113 -7.48 -5.08 -18.27
N GLY A 114 -6.45 -5.49 -17.52
CA GLY A 114 -5.20 -5.99 -18.07
C GLY A 114 -4.15 -4.89 -18.23
N ARG A 115 -3.20 -5.11 -19.13
CA ARG A 115 -2.05 -4.23 -19.33
C ARG A 115 -2.16 -3.49 -20.65
N GLU A 116 -2.01 -2.17 -20.62
CA GLU A 116 -1.96 -1.34 -21.83
C GLU A 116 -0.66 -1.60 -22.59
N ASP A 117 -0.71 -1.53 -23.91
CA ASP A 117 0.50 -1.46 -24.73
C ASP A 117 1.31 -0.20 -24.38
N ASN A 118 2.62 -0.30 -24.41
CA ASN A 118 3.54 0.79 -24.09
C ASN A 118 3.25 2.10 -24.84
N LYS A 119 2.74 2.00 -26.08
CA LYS A 119 2.46 3.14 -26.94
C LYS A 119 1.25 3.95 -26.48
N VAL A 120 0.32 3.35 -25.72
CA VAL A 120 -0.95 4.02 -25.33
C VAL A 120 -0.69 5.27 -24.51
N TYR A 121 0.24 5.21 -23.54
CA TYR A 121 0.59 6.33 -22.68
C TYR A 121 2.09 6.69 -22.76
N ASN A 122 2.79 6.25 -23.82
CA ASN A 122 4.23 6.46 -24.00
C ASN A 122 5.02 5.99 -22.76
N GLU A 123 4.72 4.79 -22.31
CA GLU A 123 5.37 4.11 -21.17
C GLU A 123 6.44 3.14 -21.66
N THR A 124 7.37 2.74 -20.78
CA THR A 124 8.41 1.74 -21.09
C THR A 124 8.27 0.47 -20.25
N LEU A 125 7.43 0.50 -19.22
CA LEU A 125 7.27 -0.58 -18.23
C LEU A 125 5.88 -1.20 -18.23
N SER A 126 4.95 -0.74 -19.09
CA SER A 126 3.62 -1.33 -19.25
C SER A 126 3.65 -2.49 -20.25
N GLY A 127 2.54 -3.24 -20.35
CA GLY A 127 2.46 -4.43 -21.21
C GLY A 127 3.30 -5.60 -20.71
N VAL A 128 3.64 -6.50 -21.61
CA VAL A 128 4.53 -7.64 -21.35
C VAL A 128 5.91 -7.14 -20.91
N GLN A 129 6.46 -7.72 -19.82
CA GLN A 129 7.75 -7.35 -19.25
C GLN A 129 8.51 -8.61 -18.81
N PHE A 130 9.66 -8.86 -19.45
CA PHE A 130 10.49 -10.03 -19.12
C PHE A 130 11.71 -9.60 -18.31
N LEU A 131 11.51 -9.35 -17.01
CA LEU A 131 12.53 -8.87 -16.07
C LEU A 131 12.99 -9.96 -15.10
N LYS A 132 14.08 -9.68 -14.36
CA LYS A 132 14.74 -10.66 -13.46
C LYS A 132 14.07 -10.81 -12.09
N GLY A 133 13.16 -9.90 -11.67
CA GLY A 133 12.50 -9.95 -10.37
C GLY A 133 11.56 -11.15 -10.22
N HIS A 134 11.49 -11.74 -9.05
CA HIS A 134 10.62 -12.89 -8.73
C HIS A 134 10.63 -14.00 -9.80
N GLN A 135 11.81 -14.28 -10.32
CA GLN A 135 12.03 -15.21 -11.44
C GLN A 135 12.43 -16.61 -10.96
N LEU A 136 12.09 -17.62 -11.74
CA LEU A 136 12.66 -18.97 -11.60
C LEU A 136 14.12 -18.97 -12.10
N PRO A 137 15.03 -19.69 -11.43
CA PRO A 137 16.40 -19.82 -11.90
C PRO A 137 16.46 -20.50 -13.28
N ASP A 138 17.56 -20.30 -14.01
CA ASP A 138 17.79 -21.00 -15.27
C ASP A 138 17.88 -22.52 -15.05
N GLY A 139 17.42 -23.31 -16.00
CA GLY A 139 17.47 -24.75 -15.96
C GLY A 139 16.26 -25.44 -15.28
N VAL A 140 15.25 -24.69 -14.80
CA VAL A 140 14.00 -25.31 -14.30
C VAL A 140 13.23 -25.88 -15.49
N ASP A 141 13.15 -27.21 -15.54
CA ASP A 141 12.47 -27.95 -16.60
C ASP A 141 10.95 -27.81 -16.48
N PRO A 142 10.20 -27.54 -17.59
CA PRO A 142 8.76 -27.28 -17.56
C PRO A 142 7.88 -28.52 -17.66
N TYR A 143 8.43 -29.69 -18.03
CA TYR A 143 7.62 -30.83 -18.43
C TYR A 143 7.33 -31.80 -17.29
N VAL A 144 6.21 -32.53 -17.36
CA VAL A 144 5.83 -33.55 -16.36
C VAL A 144 6.97 -34.56 -16.18
N GLU A 145 7.48 -35.12 -17.28
CA GLU A 145 8.71 -35.90 -17.31
C GLU A 145 9.87 -34.99 -17.76
N LYS A 146 10.90 -34.85 -16.91
CA LYS A 146 12.04 -33.96 -17.19
C LYS A 146 12.64 -34.26 -18.57
N GLY A 147 12.78 -33.20 -19.38
CA GLY A 147 13.35 -33.29 -20.74
C GLY A 147 12.42 -33.86 -21.81
N ASN A 148 11.16 -34.22 -21.48
CA ASN A 148 10.21 -34.78 -22.42
C ASN A 148 9.01 -33.85 -22.70
N PRO A 149 9.04 -33.03 -23.77
CA PRO A 149 7.93 -32.13 -24.13
C PRO A 149 6.61 -32.87 -24.39
N ALA A 150 6.65 -34.12 -24.83
CA ALA A 150 5.45 -34.92 -25.11
C ALA A 150 4.67 -35.30 -23.82
N SER A 151 5.30 -35.23 -22.65
CA SER A 151 4.68 -35.50 -21.35
C SER A 151 3.72 -34.38 -20.89
N GLY A 152 3.72 -33.23 -21.58
CA GLY A 152 2.94 -32.05 -21.23
C GLY A 152 3.60 -31.18 -20.17
N LEU A 153 2.98 -30.03 -19.91
CA LEU A 153 3.51 -29.02 -18.97
C LEU A 153 3.10 -29.31 -17.54
N LEU A 154 3.95 -28.95 -16.60
CA LEU A 154 3.63 -28.94 -15.18
C LEU A 154 2.49 -27.96 -14.89
N TRP A 155 1.80 -28.21 -13.77
CA TRP A 155 0.71 -27.37 -13.32
C TRP A 155 1.17 -25.90 -13.15
N GLY A 156 0.32 -24.97 -13.61
CA GLY A 156 0.55 -23.53 -13.48
C GLY A 156 1.50 -22.95 -14.54
N ILE A 157 1.81 -23.68 -15.61
CA ILE A 157 2.54 -23.19 -16.78
C ILE A 157 1.56 -23.00 -17.95
N ASN A 158 1.54 -21.78 -18.51
CA ASN A 158 0.75 -21.46 -19.70
C ASN A 158 1.43 -22.02 -20.97
N LYS A 159 0.61 -22.43 -21.93
CA LYS A 159 1.07 -22.95 -23.22
C LYS A 159 1.39 -21.87 -24.26
N GLU A 160 1.01 -20.62 -23.98
CA GLU A 160 1.26 -19.50 -24.88
C GLU A 160 2.75 -19.19 -25.00
N SER A 161 3.14 -18.56 -26.09
CA SER A 161 4.49 -18.04 -26.27
C SER A 161 4.64 -16.67 -25.64
N LEU A 162 5.85 -16.34 -25.18
CA LEU A 162 6.19 -15.00 -24.71
C LEU A 162 5.99 -13.98 -25.85
N LEU A 163 5.20 -12.96 -25.61
CA LEU A 163 5.03 -11.85 -26.53
C LEU A 163 6.18 -10.84 -26.40
N PRO A 164 6.41 -9.98 -27.39
CA PRO A 164 7.40 -8.91 -27.31
C PRO A 164 7.15 -7.97 -26.11
N ASP A 165 8.21 -7.48 -25.50
CA ASP A 165 8.12 -6.49 -24.41
C ASP A 165 7.30 -5.28 -24.83
N GLY A 166 6.46 -4.81 -23.92
CA GLY A 166 5.57 -3.68 -24.14
C GLY A 166 4.24 -4.00 -24.84
N THR A 167 4.02 -5.25 -25.25
CA THR A 167 2.73 -5.67 -25.86
C THR A 167 1.63 -5.66 -24.80
N GLY A 168 0.51 -4.97 -25.07
CA GLY A 168 -0.66 -4.96 -24.19
C GLY A 168 -1.45 -6.26 -24.23
N ASP A 169 -2.08 -6.64 -23.11
CA ASP A 169 -2.96 -7.81 -23.03
C ASP A 169 -4.06 -7.63 -21.96
N LYS A 170 -4.84 -8.69 -21.70
CA LYS A 170 -5.90 -8.70 -20.68
C LYS A 170 -5.49 -9.39 -19.39
N LYS A 171 -4.22 -9.76 -19.24
CA LYS A 171 -3.72 -10.44 -18.05
C LYS A 171 -3.54 -9.40 -16.93
N VAL A 172 -3.89 -9.80 -15.71
CA VAL A 172 -3.68 -9.01 -14.50
C VAL A 172 -2.64 -9.69 -13.62
N GLN A 173 -1.93 -8.90 -12.83
CA GLN A 173 -0.92 -9.41 -11.90
C GLN A 173 -1.52 -10.41 -10.91
N ALA A 174 -0.75 -11.43 -10.53
CA ALA A 174 -1.19 -12.53 -9.68
C ALA A 174 -1.75 -12.04 -8.33
N TYR A 175 -2.77 -12.76 -7.84
CA TYR A 175 -3.31 -12.57 -6.49
C TYR A 175 -2.73 -13.60 -5.53
N ASN A 176 -2.79 -13.27 -4.24
CA ASN A 176 -2.50 -14.20 -3.15
C ASN A 176 -3.34 -13.89 -1.91
N PHE A 177 -3.21 -14.70 -0.88
CA PHE A 177 -3.62 -14.31 0.46
C PHE A 177 -2.41 -13.75 1.23
N ARG A 178 -2.60 -12.65 1.95
CA ARG A 178 -1.68 -12.22 3.01
C ARG A 178 -2.03 -13.06 4.24
N ILE A 179 -1.06 -13.82 4.75
CA ILE A 179 -1.30 -14.90 5.70
C ILE A 179 -0.71 -14.53 7.05
N ALA A 180 -1.56 -14.50 8.09
CA ALA A 180 -1.09 -14.41 9.46
C ALA A 180 -0.83 -15.81 10.02
N LEU A 181 0.38 -16.05 10.53
CA LEU A 181 0.72 -17.23 11.31
C LEU A 181 1.29 -16.83 12.67
N THR A 182 1.29 -17.76 13.62
CA THR A 182 1.94 -17.60 14.93
C THR A 182 2.74 -18.83 15.30
N ASN A 183 3.82 -18.63 16.05
CA ASN A 183 4.60 -19.69 16.68
C ASN A 183 4.40 -19.75 18.20
N ASP A 184 3.47 -18.98 18.76
CA ASP A 184 3.07 -19.13 20.16
C ASP A 184 2.25 -20.42 20.33
N PRO A 185 2.72 -21.43 21.08
CA PRO A 185 2.01 -22.69 21.25
C PRO A 185 0.61 -22.53 21.86
N LYS A 186 0.37 -21.49 22.66
CA LYS A 186 -0.93 -21.24 23.31
C LYS A 186 -1.94 -20.67 22.33
N ASN A 187 -1.46 -19.91 21.34
CA ASN A 187 -2.28 -19.21 20.34
C ASN A 187 -2.35 -19.94 18.99
N ARG A 188 -1.61 -21.04 18.82
CA ARG A 188 -1.44 -21.73 17.54
C ARG A 188 -2.49 -22.80 17.27
N ILE A 189 -3.06 -22.78 16.05
CA ILE A 189 -3.81 -23.88 15.43
C ILE A 189 -2.88 -24.51 14.39
N PRO A 190 -2.58 -25.82 14.48
CA PRO A 190 -1.71 -26.49 13.52
C PRO A 190 -2.24 -26.40 12.08
N ILE A 191 -1.32 -26.29 11.12
CA ILE A 191 -1.66 -26.38 9.70
C ILE A 191 -1.94 -27.84 9.34
N THR A 192 -3.19 -28.14 8.98
CA THR A 192 -3.62 -29.47 8.59
C THR A 192 -3.69 -29.62 7.07
N LYS A 193 -3.70 -30.85 6.60
CA LYS A 193 -3.86 -31.17 5.18
C LYS A 193 -5.25 -30.70 4.70
N PRO A 194 -5.34 -29.81 3.70
CA PRO A 194 -6.64 -29.39 3.18
C PRO A 194 -7.26 -30.49 2.31
N ASP A 195 -8.61 -30.50 2.22
CA ASP A 195 -9.36 -31.53 1.51
C ASP A 195 -8.95 -31.67 0.03
N ASN A 196 -8.73 -30.55 -0.65
CA ASN A 196 -8.35 -30.50 -2.07
C ASN A 196 -6.83 -30.48 -2.29
N TYR A 197 -6.05 -31.05 -1.35
CA TYR A 197 -4.60 -31.08 -1.43
C TYR A 197 -4.11 -31.94 -2.59
N ASN A 198 -3.27 -31.34 -3.44
CA ASN A 198 -2.59 -32.02 -4.53
C ASN A 198 -1.11 -31.62 -4.58
N PRO A 199 -0.16 -32.49 -4.17
CA PRO A 199 1.27 -32.16 -4.14
C PRO A 199 1.85 -31.85 -5.52
N LYS A 200 1.29 -32.38 -6.60
CA LYS A 200 1.74 -32.10 -7.97
C LYS A 200 1.66 -30.61 -8.35
N ARG A 201 0.82 -29.84 -7.64
CA ARG A 201 0.75 -28.36 -7.83
C ARG A 201 2.04 -27.65 -7.44
N TYR A 202 2.90 -28.29 -6.62
CA TYR A 202 4.11 -27.69 -6.06
C TYR A 202 5.40 -28.28 -6.64
N GLU A 203 5.31 -29.06 -7.70
CA GLU A 203 6.47 -29.69 -8.38
C GLU A 203 7.51 -28.64 -8.81
N LEU A 204 7.06 -27.50 -9.35
CA LEU A 204 7.95 -26.38 -9.71
C LEU A 204 8.77 -25.85 -8.53
N LEU A 205 8.21 -25.87 -7.32
CA LEU A 205 8.92 -25.46 -6.11
C LEU A 205 10.06 -26.41 -5.79
N ILE A 206 9.86 -27.72 -6.00
CA ILE A 206 10.90 -28.73 -5.85
C ILE A 206 12.01 -28.52 -6.89
N ARG A 207 11.64 -28.34 -8.16
CA ARG A 207 12.63 -28.10 -9.23
C ARG A 207 13.41 -26.81 -9.04
N GLN A 208 12.77 -25.76 -8.55
CA GLN A 208 13.46 -24.54 -8.17
C GLN A 208 14.47 -24.79 -7.04
N LYS A 209 14.06 -25.51 -5.98
CA LYS A 209 14.91 -25.87 -4.84
C LYS A 209 16.12 -26.73 -5.24
N GLU A 210 15.99 -27.63 -6.21
CA GLU A 210 17.09 -28.46 -6.71
C GLU A 210 18.23 -27.59 -7.30
N ILE A 211 17.88 -26.47 -7.94
CA ILE A 211 18.84 -25.54 -8.55
C ILE A 211 19.28 -24.47 -7.54
N GLN A 212 18.36 -24.03 -6.70
CA GLN A 212 18.58 -22.97 -5.70
C GLN A 212 18.22 -23.49 -4.30
N PRO A 213 19.14 -24.22 -3.62
CA PRO A 213 18.89 -24.84 -2.32
C PRO A 213 18.50 -23.80 -1.24
N TRP A 214 17.56 -24.15 -0.39
CA TRP A 214 17.07 -23.31 0.68
C TRP A 214 17.91 -23.43 1.96
N LYS A 215 18.03 -22.31 2.69
CA LYS A 215 18.69 -22.20 4.00
C LYS A 215 17.71 -21.99 5.15
N GLY A 216 16.47 -21.60 4.87
CA GLY A 216 15.42 -21.34 5.87
C GLY A 216 14.10 -20.95 5.21
N LEU A 217 13.05 -20.74 6.01
CA LEU A 217 11.72 -20.35 5.51
C LEU A 217 11.72 -19.03 4.74
N ASN A 218 12.69 -18.13 4.99
CA ASN A 218 12.83 -16.87 4.24
C ASN A 218 13.21 -17.08 2.77
N ASP A 219 13.68 -18.27 2.39
CA ASP A 219 13.93 -18.61 0.97
C ASP A 219 12.67 -19.12 0.27
N VAL A 220 11.61 -19.41 1.02
CA VAL A 220 10.31 -19.89 0.51
C VAL A 220 9.27 -18.78 0.51
N PHE A 221 9.23 -17.96 1.57
CA PHE A 221 8.27 -16.90 1.79
C PHE A 221 8.94 -15.58 2.20
N ILE A 222 8.32 -14.44 1.88
CA ILE A 222 8.61 -13.21 2.60
C ILE A 222 7.95 -13.33 3.98
N TRP A 223 8.77 -13.28 5.02
CA TRP A 223 8.41 -13.57 6.40
C TRP A 223 8.51 -12.31 7.26
N SER A 224 7.44 -11.53 7.33
CA SER A 224 7.42 -10.28 8.08
C SER A 224 6.93 -10.50 9.50
N ARG A 225 7.78 -10.18 10.50
CA ARG A 225 7.44 -10.33 11.92
C ARG A 225 6.43 -9.26 12.34
N MET A 226 5.38 -9.70 13.01
CA MET A 226 4.36 -8.86 13.65
C MET A 226 4.46 -8.96 15.19
N PRO A 227 3.82 -8.05 15.94
CA PRO A 227 3.70 -8.17 17.39
C PRO A 227 3.10 -9.53 17.83
N ASN A 228 3.33 -9.89 19.08
CA ASN A 228 2.76 -11.08 19.74
C ASN A 228 3.06 -12.40 19.03
N SER A 229 4.35 -12.58 18.62
CA SER A 229 4.84 -13.81 17.99
C SER A 229 4.10 -14.23 16.72
N LYS A 230 3.55 -13.24 15.99
CA LYS A 230 2.88 -13.43 14.72
C LYS A 230 3.76 -13.03 13.52
N THR A 231 3.30 -13.38 12.33
CA THR A 231 3.93 -12.99 11.07
C THR A 231 2.89 -12.73 9.99
N ASP A 232 3.23 -11.82 9.07
CA ASP A 232 2.54 -11.63 7.79
C ASP A 232 3.40 -12.28 6.70
N ILE A 233 2.82 -13.21 5.95
CA ILE A 233 3.51 -13.93 4.88
C ILE A 233 3.07 -13.40 3.53
N ASN A 234 4.06 -13.14 2.66
CA ASN A 234 3.87 -12.73 1.27
C ASN A 234 4.70 -13.61 0.33
N ASN A 235 4.59 -13.36 -0.98
CA ASN A 235 5.27 -14.10 -2.04
C ASN A 235 6.80 -13.96 -1.99
N ARG A 236 7.50 -15.01 -2.46
CA ARG A 236 8.96 -15.04 -2.60
C ARG A 236 9.35 -15.87 -3.81
N ASN A 237 10.36 -15.42 -4.55
CA ASN A 237 10.91 -16.13 -5.71
C ASN A 237 9.91 -16.42 -6.85
N GLY A 238 10.26 -17.31 -7.76
CA GLY A 238 9.48 -17.64 -8.95
C GLY A 238 8.26 -18.50 -8.69
N MET A 239 8.31 -19.42 -7.70
CA MET A 239 7.17 -20.19 -7.21
C MET A 239 6.88 -19.77 -5.78
N SER A 240 5.67 -19.29 -5.49
CA SER A 240 5.36 -18.62 -4.23
C SER A 240 3.88 -18.74 -3.86
N THR A 241 3.42 -17.89 -2.92
CA THR A 241 2.00 -17.72 -2.59
C THR A 241 1.18 -17.07 -3.72
N ASP A 242 1.82 -16.42 -4.68
CA ASP A 242 1.16 -15.90 -5.88
C ASP A 242 0.74 -17.06 -6.80
N MET A 243 -0.57 -17.18 -7.05
CA MET A 243 -1.12 -18.19 -7.96
C MET A 243 -1.20 -17.59 -9.38
N ILE A 244 -0.03 -17.52 -10.04
CA ILE A 244 0.14 -16.84 -11.33
C ILE A 244 -0.80 -17.44 -12.38
N GLY A 245 -1.49 -16.57 -13.14
CA GLY A 245 -2.39 -16.95 -14.22
C GLY A 245 -3.79 -17.43 -13.79
N ALA A 246 -4.02 -17.63 -12.49
CA ALA A 246 -5.30 -18.19 -12.01
C ALA A 246 -6.41 -17.15 -11.81
N ASN A 247 -6.11 -15.87 -11.98
CA ASN A 247 -7.01 -14.76 -11.66
C ASN A 247 -7.37 -13.86 -12.85
N TRP A 248 -6.99 -14.22 -14.08
CA TRP A 248 -7.23 -13.36 -15.24
C TRP A 248 -8.73 -13.09 -15.51
N GLU A 249 -9.60 -14.07 -15.23
CA GLU A 249 -11.04 -13.93 -15.38
C GLU A 249 -11.69 -13.11 -14.24
N TYR A 250 -11.02 -12.99 -13.08
CA TYR A 250 -11.61 -12.42 -11.86
C TYR A 250 -12.22 -11.01 -12.04
N PRO A 251 -11.56 -10.05 -12.70
CA PRO A 251 -12.10 -8.70 -12.86
C PRO A 251 -13.49 -8.65 -13.52
N GLU A 252 -13.70 -9.47 -14.54
CA GLU A 252 -14.94 -9.50 -15.34
C GLU A 252 -15.92 -10.61 -14.93
N ALA A 253 -15.51 -11.47 -13.99
CA ALA A 253 -16.32 -12.58 -13.52
C ALA A 253 -17.53 -12.12 -12.68
N GLY A 254 -18.63 -12.88 -12.79
CA GLY A 254 -19.74 -12.77 -11.85
C GLY A 254 -19.37 -13.29 -10.45
N TYR A 255 -20.18 -12.97 -9.44
CA TYR A 255 -19.88 -13.28 -8.05
C TYR A 255 -19.64 -14.77 -7.77
N LEU A 256 -20.38 -15.68 -8.40
CA LEU A 256 -20.18 -17.13 -8.24
C LEU A 256 -18.80 -17.56 -8.75
N LYS A 257 -18.42 -17.10 -9.95
CA LYS A 257 -17.09 -17.40 -10.51
C LYS A 257 -15.95 -16.80 -9.68
N ARG A 258 -16.12 -15.59 -9.14
CA ARG A 258 -15.17 -15.01 -8.21
C ARG A 258 -15.00 -15.85 -6.94
N LYS A 259 -16.09 -16.39 -6.37
CA LYS A 259 -16.01 -17.32 -5.23
C LYS A 259 -15.21 -18.57 -5.56
N GLU A 260 -15.38 -19.16 -6.75
CA GLU A 260 -14.59 -20.31 -7.21
C GLU A 260 -13.11 -19.94 -7.29
N ILE A 261 -12.77 -18.78 -7.86
CA ILE A 261 -11.39 -18.30 -7.97
C ILE A 261 -10.79 -18.06 -6.59
N ILE A 262 -11.52 -17.40 -5.66
CA ILE A 262 -11.09 -17.18 -4.27
C ILE A 262 -10.82 -18.53 -3.58
N LYS A 263 -11.74 -19.48 -3.71
CA LYS A 263 -11.58 -20.81 -3.11
C LYS A 263 -10.37 -21.56 -3.68
N ALA A 264 -10.14 -21.47 -4.99
CA ALA A 264 -8.96 -22.07 -5.62
C ALA A 264 -7.64 -21.49 -5.08
N HIS A 265 -7.58 -20.17 -4.85
CA HIS A 265 -6.43 -19.51 -4.23
C HIS A 265 -6.25 -19.90 -2.76
N GLU A 266 -7.35 -20.06 -2.01
CA GLU A 266 -7.31 -20.54 -0.63
C GLU A 266 -6.76 -21.97 -0.57
N ASP A 267 -7.29 -22.88 -1.39
CA ASP A 267 -6.86 -24.28 -1.46
C ASP A 267 -5.39 -24.41 -1.87
N TYR A 268 -4.98 -23.62 -2.86
CA TYR A 268 -3.58 -23.53 -3.27
C TYR A 268 -2.68 -23.07 -2.12
N THR A 269 -3.04 -21.98 -1.45
CA THR A 269 -2.19 -21.39 -0.42
C THR A 269 -2.12 -22.26 0.83
N LYS A 270 -3.25 -22.79 1.30
CA LYS A 270 -3.28 -23.75 2.43
C LYS A 270 -2.50 -25.02 2.11
N GLY A 271 -2.64 -25.51 0.88
CA GLY A 271 -1.88 -26.67 0.40
C GLY A 271 -0.38 -26.41 0.32
N LEU A 272 0.05 -25.21 -0.09
CA LEU A 272 1.45 -24.81 -0.10
C LEU A 272 2.06 -24.79 1.30
N LEU A 273 1.36 -24.20 2.28
CA LEU A 273 1.80 -24.19 3.67
C LEU A 273 1.95 -25.61 4.23
N TYR A 274 0.96 -26.48 3.94
CA TYR A 274 1.02 -27.89 4.34
C TYR A 274 2.18 -28.62 3.64
N PHE A 275 2.36 -28.41 2.34
CA PHE A 275 3.42 -29.02 1.53
C PHE A 275 4.81 -28.69 2.10
N VAL A 276 5.09 -27.42 2.38
CA VAL A 276 6.37 -26.97 2.93
C VAL A 276 6.64 -27.60 4.30
N GLY A 277 5.61 -27.83 5.10
CA GLY A 277 5.75 -28.43 6.43
C GLY A 277 5.79 -29.97 6.45
N ASN A 278 5.38 -30.68 5.39
CA ASN A 278 5.14 -32.12 5.49
C ASN A 278 5.68 -32.97 4.34
N ASP A 279 5.90 -32.40 3.14
CA ASP A 279 6.31 -33.21 1.99
C ASP A 279 7.77 -33.70 2.14
N PRO A 280 8.03 -35.03 1.90
CA PRO A 280 9.39 -35.59 2.03
C PRO A 280 10.43 -34.94 1.11
N ALA A 281 10.03 -34.36 -0.02
CA ALA A 281 10.93 -33.65 -0.93
C ALA A 281 11.46 -32.33 -0.36
N ILE A 282 10.84 -31.80 0.71
CA ILE A 282 11.27 -30.62 1.42
C ILE A 282 12.33 -31.01 2.47
N PRO A 283 13.45 -30.28 2.61
CA PRO A 283 14.46 -30.56 3.63
C PRO A 283 13.87 -30.64 5.04
N GLU A 284 14.32 -31.62 5.81
CA GLU A 284 13.76 -31.90 7.14
C GLU A 284 13.81 -30.67 8.07
N PHE A 285 14.90 -29.89 8.02
CA PHE A 285 15.05 -28.70 8.87
C PHE A 285 14.01 -27.62 8.52
N ILE A 286 13.65 -27.44 7.23
CA ILE A 286 12.58 -26.54 6.78
C ILE A 286 11.21 -27.05 7.26
N ARG A 287 10.95 -28.36 7.10
CA ARG A 287 9.68 -28.95 7.59
C ARG A 287 9.51 -28.73 9.08
N LYS A 288 10.55 -29.03 9.88
CA LYS A 288 10.55 -28.81 11.33
C LYS A 288 10.33 -27.35 11.71
N GLU A 289 10.99 -26.40 11.00
CA GLU A 289 10.77 -24.97 11.20
C GLU A 289 9.34 -24.58 10.88
N MET A 290 8.78 -25.03 9.74
CA MET A 290 7.41 -24.72 9.34
C MET A 290 6.36 -25.29 10.30
N GLN A 291 6.58 -26.49 10.87
CA GLN A 291 5.68 -27.12 11.84
C GLN A 291 5.61 -26.37 13.19
N LEU A 292 6.53 -25.45 13.46
CA LEU A 292 6.43 -24.57 14.62
C LEU A 292 5.35 -23.47 14.44
N TRP A 293 4.88 -23.24 13.22
CA TRP A 293 3.93 -22.20 12.88
C TRP A 293 2.52 -22.77 12.63
N GLY A 294 1.51 -21.94 12.85
CA GLY A 294 0.11 -22.26 12.60
C GLY A 294 -0.77 -21.03 12.60
N TYR A 295 -2.07 -21.21 12.36
CA TYR A 295 -3.02 -20.11 12.34
C TYR A 295 -3.24 -19.55 13.75
N PRO A 296 -3.27 -18.22 13.95
CA PRO A 296 -3.50 -17.63 15.26
C PRO A 296 -4.97 -17.76 15.67
N LYS A 297 -5.23 -18.32 16.87
CA LYS A 297 -6.58 -18.49 17.42
C LYS A 297 -7.32 -17.18 17.60
N ASP A 298 -6.61 -16.07 17.75
CA ASP A 298 -7.14 -14.73 18.04
C ASP A 298 -7.26 -13.82 16.82
N GLU A 299 -7.04 -14.34 15.60
CA GLU A 299 -7.25 -13.62 14.35
C GLU A 299 -8.38 -14.26 13.54
N TYR A 300 -9.13 -13.46 12.78
CA TYR A 300 -10.14 -13.88 11.81
C TYR A 300 -11.15 -14.88 12.39
N LEU A 301 -11.70 -14.58 13.57
CA LEU A 301 -12.60 -15.45 14.32
C LEU A 301 -13.88 -15.81 13.55
N ASP A 302 -14.31 -14.94 12.67
CA ASP A 302 -15.49 -15.06 11.82
C ASP A 302 -15.22 -15.81 10.50
N ASN A 303 -13.96 -16.18 10.22
CA ASN A 303 -13.57 -16.90 9.00
C ASN A 303 -12.60 -18.06 9.27
N ASN A 304 -12.85 -18.86 10.30
CA ASN A 304 -12.06 -20.05 10.64
C ASN A 304 -10.55 -19.75 10.75
N HIS A 305 -10.17 -18.62 11.32
CA HIS A 305 -8.79 -18.15 11.52
C HIS A 305 -7.99 -17.96 10.22
N TRP A 306 -8.68 -17.84 9.07
CA TRP A 306 -8.11 -17.55 7.77
C TRP A 306 -8.45 -16.13 7.32
N SER A 307 -7.52 -15.45 6.62
CA SER A 307 -7.79 -14.12 6.05
C SER A 307 -9.05 -14.16 5.17
N PRO A 308 -10.07 -13.32 5.42
CA PRO A 308 -11.31 -13.35 4.64
C PRO A 308 -11.15 -12.75 3.24
N GLN A 309 -10.08 -11.98 3.01
CA GLN A 309 -9.86 -11.20 1.79
C GLN A 309 -8.75 -11.79 0.95
N LEU A 310 -9.06 -12.21 -0.28
CA LEU A 310 -8.06 -12.41 -1.34
C LEU A 310 -7.42 -11.05 -1.64
N TYR A 311 -6.08 -10.98 -1.68
CA TYR A 311 -5.35 -9.75 -1.98
C TYR A 311 -5.42 -9.46 -3.48
N ILE A 312 -6.45 -8.71 -3.85
CA ILE A 312 -6.70 -8.26 -5.22
C ILE A 312 -5.83 -7.04 -5.48
N ARG A 313 -4.72 -7.24 -6.18
CA ARG A 313 -3.77 -6.16 -6.47
C ARG A 313 -4.27 -5.20 -7.53
N GLU A 314 -5.06 -5.72 -8.46
CA GLU A 314 -5.57 -4.99 -9.60
C GLU A 314 -6.78 -5.71 -10.19
N ALA A 315 -7.82 -4.96 -10.59
CA ALA A 315 -8.95 -5.50 -11.34
C ALA A 315 -9.31 -4.50 -12.46
N ARG A 316 -10.53 -3.96 -12.46
CA ARG A 316 -10.89 -2.86 -13.38
C ARG A 316 -10.21 -1.57 -12.93
N ARG A 317 -9.80 -0.75 -13.88
CA ARG A 317 -9.27 0.60 -13.64
C ARG A 317 -10.09 1.58 -14.48
N LEU A 318 -10.60 2.63 -13.84
CA LEU A 318 -11.36 3.70 -14.50
C LEU A 318 -10.55 4.29 -15.67
N VAL A 319 -11.22 4.70 -16.74
CA VAL A 319 -10.65 5.52 -17.81
C VAL A 319 -11.32 6.89 -17.78
N GLY A 320 -10.79 7.79 -16.96
CA GLY A 320 -11.24 9.18 -16.81
C GLY A 320 -10.63 10.13 -17.83
N ASP A 321 -10.78 11.44 -17.58
CA ASP A 321 -10.15 12.48 -18.41
C ASP A 321 -8.62 12.58 -18.16
N VAL A 322 -8.13 12.07 -17.05
CA VAL A 322 -6.71 11.91 -16.72
C VAL A 322 -6.47 10.46 -16.35
N VAL A 323 -5.55 9.80 -17.04
CA VAL A 323 -5.03 8.49 -16.68
C VAL A 323 -3.63 8.68 -16.09
N MET A 324 -3.49 8.43 -14.78
CA MET A 324 -2.16 8.41 -14.15
C MET A 324 -1.30 7.35 -14.82
N ASN A 325 -0.07 7.68 -15.20
CA ASN A 325 0.81 6.80 -15.96
C ASN A 325 2.25 6.86 -15.42
N GLN A 326 3.16 6.08 -15.99
CA GLN A 326 4.59 6.04 -15.61
C GLN A 326 5.24 7.43 -15.58
N ASN A 327 4.88 8.33 -16.51
CA ASN A 327 5.49 9.65 -16.60
C ASN A 327 5.11 10.53 -15.39
N HIS A 328 3.89 10.38 -14.87
CA HIS A 328 3.47 11.02 -13.62
C HIS A 328 4.23 10.46 -12.42
N CYS A 329 4.41 9.13 -12.32
CA CYS A 329 5.19 8.51 -11.22
C CYS A 329 6.63 9.02 -11.19
N GLN A 330 7.24 9.18 -12.35
CA GLN A 330 8.63 9.62 -12.49
C GLN A 330 8.80 11.14 -12.52
N GLY A 331 7.71 11.92 -12.41
CA GLY A 331 7.74 13.38 -12.40
C GLY A 331 8.05 14.04 -13.76
N ARG A 332 7.93 13.29 -14.86
CA ARG A 332 8.04 13.84 -16.23
C ARG A 332 6.78 14.63 -16.61
N GLU A 333 5.64 14.20 -16.08
CA GLU A 333 4.37 14.89 -16.16
C GLU A 333 3.89 15.21 -14.74
N VAL A 334 3.31 16.39 -14.53
CA VAL A 334 2.82 16.82 -13.21
C VAL A 334 1.41 17.33 -13.34
N VAL A 335 0.51 16.79 -12.50
CA VAL A 335 -0.87 17.27 -12.40
C VAL A 335 -0.95 18.48 -11.48
N THR A 336 -1.92 19.37 -11.72
CA THR A 336 -2.12 20.63 -10.96
C THR A 336 -3.34 20.58 -10.04
N ASP A 337 -4.16 19.54 -10.17
CA ASP A 337 -5.41 19.30 -9.45
C ASP A 337 -5.27 18.13 -8.45
N ASP A 338 -4.15 18.05 -7.77
CA ASP A 338 -3.81 16.99 -6.84
C ASP A 338 -4.74 16.95 -5.60
N ILE A 339 -5.06 15.74 -5.16
CA ILE A 339 -5.89 15.46 -3.97
C ILE A 339 -5.24 14.46 -3.01
N GLY A 340 -4.06 14.01 -3.33
CA GLY A 340 -3.25 13.05 -2.57
C GLY A 340 -1.95 12.78 -3.32
N TYR A 341 -1.10 11.96 -2.72
CA TYR A 341 0.21 11.59 -3.27
C TYR A 341 0.42 10.08 -3.17
N ALA A 342 1.22 9.52 -4.08
CA ALA A 342 1.78 8.18 -3.97
C ALA A 342 3.31 8.24 -4.05
N ALA A 343 4.00 7.18 -3.57
CA ALA A 343 5.46 7.14 -3.52
C ALA A 343 6.03 5.72 -3.45
N TYR A 344 5.21 4.71 -3.65
CA TYR A 344 5.71 3.34 -3.71
C TYR A 344 6.37 3.08 -5.05
N THR A 345 7.23 2.06 -5.15
CA THR A 345 7.74 1.58 -6.43
C THR A 345 6.60 1.26 -7.38
N MET A 346 6.78 1.45 -8.68
CA MET A 346 5.91 0.82 -9.66
C MET A 346 6.12 -0.68 -9.52
N ASP A 347 5.15 -1.36 -8.90
CA ASP A 347 5.23 -2.75 -8.47
C ASP A 347 4.09 -3.55 -9.09
N SER A 348 4.45 -4.33 -10.11
CA SER A 348 3.59 -5.35 -10.71
C SER A 348 4.14 -6.72 -10.37
N HIS A 349 3.28 -7.58 -9.84
CA HIS A 349 3.59 -8.99 -9.69
C HIS A 349 3.49 -9.74 -11.03
N ASN A 350 4.12 -10.93 -11.11
CA ASN A 350 4.05 -11.75 -12.32
C ASN A 350 2.62 -11.95 -12.81
N CYS A 351 2.41 -11.79 -14.10
CA CYS A 351 1.11 -11.96 -14.76
C CYS A 351 1.00 -13.35 -15.40
N ASP A 352 2.12 -13.91 -15.84
CA ASP A 352 2.14 -15.20 -16.54
C ASP A 352 3.35 -16.05 -16.14
N ARG A 353 3.27 -17.35 -16.46
CA ARG A 353 4.36 -18.32 -16.35
C ARG A 353 4.39 -19.17 -17.60
N LEU A 354 5.51 -19.14 -18.31
CA LEU A 354 5.67 -19.61 -19.69
C LEU A 354 6.88 -20.51 -19.83
N VAL A 355 6.98 -21.19 -20.96
CA VAL A 355 8.21 -21.85 -21.41
C VAL A 355 8.99 -20.90 -22.30
N VAL A 356 10.20 -20.54 -21.87
CA VAL A 356 11.13 -19.69 -22.63
C VAL A 356 12.45 -20.42 -22.77
N ASN A 357 12.91 -20.65 -24.01
CA ASN A 357 14.15 -21.39 -24.30
C ASN A 357 14.23 -22.76 -23.59
N GLY A 358 13.12 -23.50 -23.54
CA GLY A 358 13.04 -24.81 -22.91
C GLY A 358 13.02 -24.81 -21.37
N MET A 359 12.92 -23.66 -20.74
CA MET A 359 12.90 -23.48 -19.28
C MET A 359 11.63 -22.78 -18.83
N VAL A 360 11.20 -23.01 -17.59
CA VAL A 360 10.09 -22.24 -17.00
C VAL A 360 10.54 -20.84 -16.63
N LYS A 361 9.78 -19.84 -17.05
CA LYS A 361 9.99 -18.44 -16.71
C LYS A 361 8.69 -17.76 -16.33
N ASN A 362 8.76 -16.82 -15.40
CA ASN A 362 7.68 -15.91 -15.07
C ASN A 362 7.81 -14.63 -15.90
N GLU A 363 6.67 -13.97 -16.14
CA GLU A 363 6.56 -12.75 -16.92
C GLU A 363 5.65 -11.76 -16.20
N GLY A 364 5.92 -10.45 -16.28
CA GLY A 364 5.09 -9.36 -15.80
C GLY A 364 5.54 -8.73 -14.48
N ASN A 365 6.59 -9.24 -13.83
CA ASN A 365 7.11 -8.62 -12.62
C ASN A 365 7.86 -7.32 -12.95
N VAL A 366 7.46 -6.23 -12.31
CA VAL A 366 8.13 -4.92 -12.40
C VAL A 366 8.30 -4.36 -10.99
N GLU A 367 9.52 -3.95 -10.64
CA GLU A 367 9.84 -3.29 -9.37
C GLU A 367 10.77 -2.11 -9.64
N VAL A 368 10.21 -0.97 -10.06
CA VAL A 368 10.98 0.22 -10.41
C VAL A 368 10.58 1.41 -9.54
N GLY A 369 11.51 1.85 -8.71
CA GLY A 369 11.36 2.97 -7.79
C GLY A 369 12.44 4.03 -7.98
N GLY A 370 12.76 4.78 -6.91
CA GLY A 370 13.81 5.80 -6.89
C GLY A 370 13.31 7.21 -7.23
N PHE A 371 12.01 7.39 -7.44
CA PHE A 371 11.38 8.68 -7.64
C PHE A 371 10.79 9.23 -6.32
N PRO A 372 10.66 10.56 -6.18
CA PRO A 372 10.02 11.17 -5.02
C PRO A 372 8.49 10.99 -5.05
N PRO A 373 7.78 11.34 -3.95
CA PRO A 373 6.32 11.38 -3.96
C PRO A 373 5.78 12.21 -5.13
N PHE A 374 4.78 11.65 -5.82
CA PHE A 374 4.13 12.28 -6.97
C PHE A 374 2.64 12.52 -6.70
N PRO A 375 2.07 13.63 -7.23
CA PRO A 375 0.68 14.00 -7.00
C PRO A 375 -0.30 13.14 -7.81
N ILE A 376 -1.47 12.85 -7.24
CA ILE A 376 -2.58 12.15 -7.89
C ILE A 376 -3.69 13.15 -8.22
N SER A 377 -4.11 13.19 -9.49
CA SER A 377 -5.14 14.09 -9.99
C SER A 377 -6.53 13.77 -9.42
N TYR A 378 -7.30 14.80 -9.10
CA TYR A 378 -8.74 14.65 -8.81
C TYR A 378 -9.50 13.99 -9.97
N ARG A 379 -9.14 14.33 -11.22
CA ARG A 379 -9.76 13.75 -12.42
C ARG A 379 -9.47 12.26 -12.60
N ALA A 380 -8.51 11.71 -11.88
CA ALA A 380 -8.25 10.28 -11.89
C ALA A 380 -9.27 9.46 -11.05
N ILE A 381 -10.05 10.11 -10.16
CA ILE A 381 -11.03 9.41 -9.32
C ILE A 381 -12.49 9.69 -9.72
N ILE A 382 -12.71 10.37 -10.85
CA ILE A 382 -14.06 10.68 -11.37
C ILE A 382 -14.22 10.17 -12.80
N PRO A 383 -15.42 9.65 -13.17
CA PRO A 383 -15.73 9.28 -14.55
C PRO A 383 -15.74 10.50 -15.48
N LYS A 384 -15.64 10.25 -16.78
CA LYS A 384 -15.81 11.31 -17.79
C LYS A 384 -17.17 11.99 -17.63
N ARG A 385 -17.20 13.30 -17.94
CA ARG A 385 -18.39 14.14 -17.76
C ARG A 385 -19.62 13.65 -18.52
N ASN A 386 -19.43 12.99 -19.63
CA ASN A 386 -20.51 12.46 -20.47
C ASN A 386 -21.02 11.08 -20.03
N GLU A 387 -20.42 10.44 -19.03
CA GLU A 387 -20.72 9.07 -18.58
C GLU A 387 -21.54 9.05 -17.28
N VAL A 388 -20.94 9.48 -16.16
CA VAL A 388 -21.56 9.48 -14.83
C VAL A 388 -21.17 10.74 -14.08
N ASP A 389 -22.14 11.44 -13.49
CA ASP A 389 -21.93 12.78 -12.92
C ASP A 389 -22.05 12.86 -11.38
N ASN A 390 -22.31 11.73 -10.71
CA ASN A 390 -22.43 11.64 -9.25
C ASN A 390 -21.74 10.40 -8.66
N LEU A 391 -20.64 9.94 -9.28
CA LEU A 391 -19.83 8.79 -8.87
C LEU A 391 -18.38 9.22 -8.66
N LEU A 392 -17.76 8.72 -7.57
CA LEU A 392 -16.32 8.81 -7.32
C LEU A 392 -15.73 7.41 -7.14
N VAL A 393 -14.52 7.18 -7.64
CA VAL A 393 -13.87 5.86 -7.73
C VAL A 393 -12.43 5.95 -7.19
N PRO A 394 -12.23 6.03 -5.86
CA PRO A 394 -10.91 6.27 -5.29
C PRO A 394 -9.99 5.05 -5.27
N VAL A 395 -10.50 3.82 -5.45
CA VAL A 395 -9.72 2.57 -5.43
C VAL A 395 -9.43 2.08 -6.84
N CYS A 396 -10.45 1.81 -7.65
CA CYS A 396 -10.31 1.44 -9.06
C CYS A 396 -10.11 2.69 -9.94
N LEU A 397 -9.22 3.59 -9.51
CA LEU A 397 -9.02 4.89 -10.15
C LEU A 397 -8.41 4.80 -11.55
N SER A 398 -8.45 5.92 -12.26
CA SER A 398 -7.92 6.05 -13.62
C SER A 398 -6.38 6.09 -13.59
N ALA A 399 -5.78 4.94 -13.87
CA ALA A 399 -4.34 4.76 -13.95
C ALA A 399 -3.98 3.65 -14.95
N SER A 400 -2.83 3.73 -15.60
CA SER A 400 -2.26 2.62 -16.36
C SER A 400 -1.89 1.47 -15.43
N HIS A 401 -1.74 0.26 -15.96
CA HIS A 401 -1.31 -0.91 -15.20
C HIS A 401 -0.11 -0.61 -14.31
N ILE A 402 0.93 0.00 -14.89
CA ILE A 402 2.19 0.19 -14.17
C ILE A 402 2.13 1.31 -13.14
N ALA A 403 1.43 2.42 -13.42
CA ALA A 403 1.23 3.48 -12.44
C ALA A 403 0.33 3.02 -11.30
N PHE A 404 -0.68 2.20 -11.58
CA PHE A 404 -1.53 1.60 -10.56
C PHE A 404 -0.71 0.77 -9.57
N GLY A 405 0.34 0.08 -10.03
CA GLY A 405 1.30 -0.64 -9.18
C GLY A 405 1.94 0.21 -8.08
N SER A 406 2.12 1.52 -8.31
CA SER A 406 2.63 2.47 -7.31
C SER A 406 1.52 3.08 -6.44
N ILE A 407 0.31 3.24 -6.98
CA ILE A 407 -0.80 3.94 -6.33
C ILE A 407 -1.60 3.01 -5.41
N ARG A 408 -1.70 1.73 -5.72
CA ARG A 408 -2.58 0.72 -5.10
C ARG A 408 -2.31 0.39 -3.63
N MET A 409 -1.47 1.16 -2.97
CA MET A 409 -1.17 0.97 -1.55
C MET A 409 -2.35 1.44 -0.68
N GLU A 410 -2.75 0.64 0.31
CA GLU A 410 -3.93 0.89 1.14
C GLU A 410 -3.94 2.29 1.78
N PRO A 411 -2.82 2.84 2.31
CA PRO A 411 -2.82 4.20 2.86
C PRO A 411 -3.15 5.26 1.81
N VAL A 412 -2.74 5.05 0.56
CA VAL A 412 -3.06 5.95 -0.55
C VAL A 412 -4.56 5.90 -0.85
N PHE A 413 -5.15 4.70 -0.91
CA PHE A 413 -6.60 4.54 -1.07
C PHE A 413 -7.39 5.20 0.07
N MET A 414 -6.91 5.13 1.32
CA MET A 414 -7.53 5.80 2.46
C MET A 414 -7.51 7.33 2.30
N VAL A 415 -6.40 7.91 1.84
CA VAL A 415 -6.28 9.36 1.54
C VAL A 415 -7.21 9.75 0.41
N LEU A 416 -7.23 8.99 -0.69
CA LEU A 416 -8.11 9.25 -1.83
C LEU A 416 -9.59 9.08 -1.46
N GLY A 417 -9.93 8.09 -0.61
CA GLY A 417 -11.27 7.89 -0.07
C GLY A 417 -11.77 9.08 0.74
N GLN A 418 -10.93 9.64 1.61
CA GLN A 418 -11.26 10.86 2.35
C GLN A 418 -11.43 12.06 1.41
N SER A 419 -10.55 12.24 0.43
CA SER A 419 -10.66 13.28 -0.59
C SER A 419 -11.94 13.15 -1.42
N ALA A 420 -12.32 11.92 -1.80
CA ALA A 420 -13.56 11.62 -2.50
C ALA A 420 -14.80 11.96 -1.66
N ALA A 421 -14.78 11.63 -0.35
CA ALA A 421 -15.86 11.96 0.56
C ALA A 421 -16.05 13.48 0.71
N VAL A 422 -14.96 14.24 0.85
CA VAL A 422 -15.00 15.71 0.89
C VAL A 422 -15.54 16.28 -0.43
N ALA A 423 -15.11 15.73 -1.58
CA ALA A 423 -15.63 16.12 -2.88
C ALA A 423 -17.14 15.87 -3.00
N ALA A 424 -17.61 14.72 -2.53
CA ALA A 424 -19.04 14.38 -2.49
C ALA A 424 -19.85 15.37 -1.65
N CYS A 425 -19.35 15.75 -0.46
CA CYS A 425 -19.98 16.76 0.39
C CYS A 425 -20.07 18.12 -0.33
N ILE A 426 -18.97 18.60 -0.92
CA ILE A 426 -18.94 19.85 -1.71
C ILE A 426 -19.98 19.81 -2.83
N ALA A 427 -20.06 18.68 -3.55
CA ALA A 427 -20.99 18.52 -4.67
C ALA A 427 -22.44 18.54 -4.20
N ILE A 428 -22.74 17.93 -3.06
CA ILE A 428 -24.09 17.94 -2.44
C ILE A 428 -24.47 19.34 -2.00
N ASP A 429 -23.59 20.03 -1.25
CA ASP A 429 -23.88 21.34 -0.65
C ASP A 429 -24.05 22.42 -1.73
N LYS A 430 -23.22 22.38 -2.76
CA LYS A 430 -23.28 23.33 -3.88
C LYS A 430 -24.26 22.92 -4.99
N LYS A 431 -24.85 21.73 -4.92
CA LYS A 431 -25.73 21.15 -5.93
C LYS A 431 -25.07 21.11 -7.33
N ILE A 432 -23.79 20.75 -7.39
CA ILE A 432 -22.98 20.63 -8.61
C ILE A 432 -22.61 19.17 -8.88
N LYS A 433 -22.09 18.89 -10.08
CA LYS A 433 -21.59 17.59 -10.49
C LYS A 433 -20.18 17.35 -9.92
N VAL A 434 -19.77 16.08 -9.78
CA VAL A 434 -18.41 15.77 -9.31
C VAL A 434 -17.33 16.38 -10.19
N GLN A 435 -17.57 16.51 -11.50
CA GLN A 435 -16.63 17.14 -12.46
C GLN A 435 -16.52 18.66 -12.32
N GLU A 436 -17.34 19.29 -11.49
CA GLU A 436 -17.34 20.75 -11.24
C GLU A 436 -16.69 21.10 -9.90
N VAL A 437 -16.37 20.09 -9.08
CA VAL A 437 -15.67 20.27 -7.81
C VAL A 437 -14.20 20.64 -8.08
N ARG A 438 -13.72 21.69 -7.42
CA ARG A 438 -12.34 22.14 -7.54
C ARG A 438 -11.45 21.43 -6.53
N ALA A 439 -10.34 20.86 -6.95
CA ALA A 439 -9.35 20.22 -6.08
C ALA A 439 -8.84 21.17 -4.98
N SER A 440 -8.71 22.46 -5.27
CA SER A 440 -8.31 23.48 -4.28
C SER A 440 -9.29 23.60 -3.12
N ALA A 441 -10.60 23.42 -3.35
CA ALA A 441 -11.61 23.42 -2.28
C ALA A 441 -11.51 22.16 -1.41
N ILE A 442 -11.24 21.00 -2.02
CA ILE A 442 -11.00 19.75 -1.29
C ILE A 442 -9.78 19.93 -0.38
N LYS A 443 -8.66 20.39 -0.93
CA LYS A 443 -7.41 20.63 -0.18
C LYS A 443 -7.60 21.63 0.98
N ALA A 444 -8.37 22.69 0.78
CA ALA A 444 -8.64 23.66 1.83
C ALA A 444 -9.35 23.04 3.03
N ILE A 445 -10.38 22.21 2.80
CA ILE A 445 -11.10 21.50 3.86
C ILE A 445 -10.20 20.51 4.58
N LEU A 446 -9.46 19.67 3.83
CA LEU A 446 -8.55 18.68 4.41
C LEU A 446 -7.41 19.32 5.21
N LYS A 447 -6.91 20.49 4.78
CA LYS A 447 -5.88 21.23 5.51
C LYS A 447 -6.43 21.84 6.81
N ALA A 448 -7.67 22.33 6.78
CA ALA A 448 -8.30 22.95 7.95
C ALA A 448 -8.72 21.94 9.01
N ASN A 449 -9.17 20.74 8.58
CA ASN A 449 -9.68 19.69 9.47
C ASN A 449 -9.28 18.30 8.96
N PRO A 450 -7.97 17.93 9.03
CA PRO A 450 -7.44 16.72 8.42
C PRO A 450 -8.03 15.43 9.02
N LYS A 451 -8.39 15.42 10.29
CA LYS A 451 -8.93 14.25 11.00
C LYS A 451 -10.46 14.24 11.07
N ALA A 452 -11.13 15.24 10.48
CA ALA A 452 -12.57 15.44 10.55
C ALA A 452 -13.16 15.52 11.99
N ASP A 453 -12.34 15.93 12.95
CA ASP A 453 -12.67 16.00 14.37
C ASP A 453 -12.53 17.41 14.99
N PHE A 454 -12.16 18.41 14.15
CA PHE A 454 -11.93 19.81 14.51
C PHE A 454 -10.83 20.04 15.57
N ARG A 455 -10.00 19.04 15.86
CA ARG A 455 -8.84 19.20 16.75
C ARG A 455 -7.72 19.96 16.06
N LYS A 456 -6.81 20.49 16.85
CA LYS A 456 -5.60 21.14 16.32
C LYS A 456 -4.82 20.17 15.44
N PRO A 457 -4.49 20.55 14.19
CA PRO A 457 -3.70 19.69 13.32
C PRO A 457 -2.24 19.58 13.77
N ASP A 458 -1.59 18.48 13.40
CA ASP A 458 -0.15 18.35 13.50
C ASP A 458 0.53 19.43 12.61
N LEU A 459 1.68 19.95 13.06
CA LEU A 459 2.46 20.91 12.29
C LEU A 459 3.74 20.24 11.80
N VAL A 460 3.96 20.26 10.49
CA VAL A 460 5.16 19.70 9.87
C VAL A 460 5.92 20.81 9.16
N SER A 461 7.22 20.94 9.46
CA SER A 461 8.17 21.75 8.70
C SER A 461 9.20 20.83 8.06
N GLN A 462 9.41 20.92 6.74
CA GLN A 462 10.25 20.01 5.98
C GLN A 462 11.18 20.75 5.02
N VAL A 463 12.34 20.17 4.74
CA VAL A 463 13.40 20.82 3.94
C VAL A 463 12.98 21.17 2.49
N ALA A 464 11.95 20.53 1.96
CA ALA A 464 11.42 20.87 0.64
C ALA A 464 10.50 22.11 0.62
N ASP A 465 10.12 22.63 1.79
CA ASP A 465 9.37 23.89 1.92
C ASP A 465 10.36 25.06 2.12
N SER A 466 10.74 25.70 1.01
CA SER A 466 11.68 26.83 1.02
C SER A 466 11.15 28.08 1.74
N THR A 467 9.84 28.13 2.02
CA THR A 467 9.24 29.26 2.77
C THR A 467 9.33 29.05 4.28
N ALA A 468 9.41 27.78 4.73
CA ALA A 468 9.48 27.41 6.14
C ALA A 468 10.90 27.07 6.60
N VAL A 469 11.86 26.84 5.69
CA VAL A 469 13.19 26.35 6.05
C VAL A 469 14.28 27.30 5.57
N GLN A 470 15.21 27.60 6.49
CA GLN A 470 16.44 28.36 6.23
C GLN A 470 17.65 27.45 6.51
N MET A 471 18.72 27.58 5.73
CA MET A 471 19.93 26.79 5.93
C MET A 471 21.19 27.65 5.79
N GLU A 472 22.20 27.29 6.59
CA GLU A 472 23.54 27.87 6.57
C GLU A 472 24.56 26.74 6.41
N GLY A 473 25.53 26.91 5.51
CA GLY A 473 26.57 25.89 5.27
C GLY A 473 26.34 25.02 4.05
N ASN A 474 27.15 23.95 3.96
CA ASN A 474 27.24 23.10 2.78
C ASN A 474 26.36 21.82 2.91
N TRP A 475 25.09 21.97 2.59
CA TRP A 475 24.10 20.90 2.67
C TRP A 475 23.81 20.27 1.29
N LYS A 476 24.01 18.96 1.17
CA LYS A 476 23.78 18.18 -0.04
C LYS A 476 22.35 17.62 -0.06
N LYS A 477 21.62 17.80 -1.16
CA LYS A 477 20.29 17.22 -1.37
C LYS A 477 20.40 15.75 -1.78
N ILE A 478 19.65 14.88 -1.09
CA ILE A 478 19.52 13.44 -1.41
C ILE A 478 18.06 13.17 -1.78
N ILE A 479 17.81 12.92 -3.05
CA ILE A 479 16.46 12.79 -3.62
C ILE A 479 15.86 11.41 -3.29
N ALA A 480 14.52 11.35 -3.21
CA ALA A 480 13.70 10.16 -3.02
C ALA A 480 13.97 9.37 -1.73
N LYS A 481 14.68 9.96 -0.77
CA LYS A 481 14.94 9.37 0.55
C LYS A 481 14.55 10.37 1.64
N GLY A 482 13.92 9.88 2.70
CA GLY A 482 13.46 10.72 3.81
C GLY A 482 11.96 11.02 3.73
N TYR A 483 11.52 12.11 4.36
CA TYR A 483 10.14 12.62 4.35
C TYR A 483 9.98 13.62 3.20
N GLY A 484 9.05 13.37 2.28
CA GLY A 484 8.83 14.22 1.11
C GLY A 484 9.84 13.97 -0.01
N LYS A 485 10.21 15.03 -0.75
CA LYS A 485 10.98 14.93 -2.00
C LYS A 485 12.46 14.59 -1.80
N TYR A 486 13.08 15.09 -0.73
CA TYR A 486 14.50 14.91 -0.44
C TYR A 486 14.79 15.16 1.04
N HIS A 487 15.96 14.75 1.50
CA HIS A 487 16.56 15.24 2.74
C HIS A 487 17.89 15.93 2.46
N LEU A 488 18.46 16.58 3.47
CA LEU A 488 19.74 17.25 3.42
C LEU A 488 20.77 16.48 4.23
N GLU A 489 21.97 16.33 3.67
CA GLU A 489 23.13 15.72 4.35
C GLU A 489 24.28 16.74 4.44
N ASN A 490 24.94 16.77 5.59
CA ASN A 490 26.13 17.57 5.80
C ASN A 490 27.18 16.73 6.53
N ASN A 491 28.40 16.67 5.99
CA ASN A 491 29.55 15.98 6.56
C ASN A 491 30.65 16.95 7.02
N SER A 492 30.35 18.25 7.06
CA SER A 492 31.23 19.27 7.57
C SER A 492 31.46 19.09 9.07
N LYS A 493 32.66 19.42 9.53
CA LYS A 493 32.99 19.49 10.98
C LYS A 493 32.90 20.93 11.52
N LYS A 494 32.32 21.85 10.76
CA LYS A 494 32.16 23.25 11.15
C LYS A 494 31.00 23.38 12.13
N ALA A 495 31.21 24.08 13.22
CA ALA A 495 30.22 24.21 14.31
C ALA A 495 29.01 25.11 13.97
N ASP A 496 29.10 25.96 12.94
CA ASP A 496 28.13 27.04 12.70
C ASP A 496 27.12 26.72 11.59
N GLU A 497 27.16 25.51 11.00
CA GLU A 497 26.25 25.14 9.94
C GLU A 497 24.96 24.53 10.50
N TYR A 498 23.81 24.92 9.93
CA TYR A 498 22.52 24.47 10.43
C TYR A 498 21.42 24.44 9.36
N VAL A 499 20.35 23.70 9.66
CA VAL A 499 19.04 23.81 9.01
C VAL A 499 18.02 24.24 10.06
N LYS A 500 17.35 25.37 9.83
CA LYS A 500 16.34 25.97 10.70
C LYS A 500 14.95 25.72 10.13
N PHE A 501 14.11 25.08 10.91
CA PHE A 501 12.71 24.77 10.63
C PHE A 501 11.82 25.77 11.33
N ASN A 502 11.12 26.62 10.57
CA ASN A 502 10.15 27.59 11.08
C ASN A 502 8.74 27.01 10.98
N PHE A 503 7.83 27.51 11.79
CA PHE A 503 6.43 27.11 11.83
C PHE A 503 5.52 28.30 11.54
N ASN A 504 4.28 28.00 11.08
CA ASN A 504 3.30 29.04 10.77
C ASN A 504 3.00 29.89 12.02
N PRO A 505 3.24 31.22 12.01
CA PRO A 505 3.00 32.09 13.16
C PRO A 505 1.50 32.21 13.53
N LYS A 506 0.60 31.78 12.64
CA LYS A 506 -0.84 31.71 12.89
C LYS A 506 -1.30 30.39 13.52
N ALA A 507 -0.37 29.46 13.79
CA ALA A 507 -0.71 28.22 14.50
C ALA A 507 -1.13 28.52 15.94
N SER A 508 -1.92 27.63 16.51
CA SER A 508 -2.40 27.79 17.90
C SER A 508 -1.27 27.48 18.88
N SER A 509 -0.91 28.43 19.73
CA SER A 509 0.05 28.23 20.82
C SER A 509 -0.42 27.19 21.82
N GLY A 510 0.50 26.59 22.58
CA GLY A 510 0.24 25.57 23.60
C GLY A 510 1.32 24.49 23.65
N SER A 511 1.00 23.40 24.35
CA SER A 511 1.86 22.24 24.51
C SER A 511 1.87 21.34 23.29
N TYR A 512 3.07 20.98 22.85
CA TYR A 512 3.32 20.08 21.73
C TYR A 512 4.44 19.10 22.03
N LYS A 513 4.28 17.85 21.62
CA LYS A 513 5.38 16.89 21.48
C LYS A 513 6.09 17.14 20.16
N ALA A 514 7.40 17.32 20.21
CA ALA A 514 8.25 17.55 19.06
C ALA A 514 8.98 16.29 18.64
N TYR A 515 9.10 16.07 17.33
CA TYR A 515 9.76 14.90 16.74
C TYR A 515 10.68 15.32 15.59
N TYR A 516 11.82 14.63 15.51
CA TYR A 516 12.79 14.73 14.43
C TYR A 516 12.63 13.54 13.48
N TYR A 517 12.61 13.77 12.17
CA TYR A 517 12.52 12.71 11.18
C TYR A 517 13.90 12.14 10.86
N PHE A 518 14.12 10.87 11.23
CA PHE A 518 15.37 10.17 11.03
C PHE A 518 15.26 9.20 9.84
N PRO A 519 15.94 9.49 8.69
CA PRO A 519 15.97 8.60 7.54
C PRO A 519 16.84 7.37 7.82
N LYS A 520 16.40 6.19 7.39
CA LYS A 520 17.14 4.94 7.53
C LYS A 520 18.43 4.98 6.71
N GLY A 521 19.54 4.62 7.33
CA GLY A 521 20.61 3.90 6.65
C GLY A 521 21.88 4.64 6.33
N LYS A 522 22.16 5.91 6.77
CA LYS A 522 23.47 6.53 6.47
C LYS A 522 24.02 7.53 7.50
N SER A 523 23.36 7.82 8.59
CA SER A 523 24.02 8.61 9.63
C SER A 523 24.90 7.70 10.48
N ASN A 524 26.21 7.84 10.37
CA ASN A 524 27.16 7.26 11.34
C ASN A 524 27.16 8.07 12.64
N ASN A 525 26.32 9.11 12.74
CA ASN A 525 26.18 9.89 13.94
C ASN A 525 25.39 9.15 14.98
N LYS A 526 25.97 9.01 16.18
CA LYS A 526 25.28 8.51 17.36
C LYS A 526 24.34 9.55 17.96
N THR A 527 24.59 10.81 17.71
CA THR A 527 23.84 11.95 18.26
C THR A 527 23.63 13.03 17.20
N VAL A 528 22.56 13.81 17.33
CA VAL A 528 22.34 15.07 16.62
C VAL A 528 22.03 16.18 17.63
N GLN A 529 22.63 17.35 17.43
CA GLN A 529 22.39 18.54 18.27
C GLN A 529 21.23 19.35 17.70
N LEU A 530 20.28 19.67 18.58
CA LEU A 530 19.10 20.47 18.22
C LEU A 530 19.06 21.72 19.10
N ALA A 531 18.80 22.90 18.48
CA ALA A 531 18.50 24.13 19.20
C ALA A 531 17.01 24.46 19.02
N ILE A 532 16.26 24.49 20.10
CA ILE A 532 14.81 24.68 20.11
C ILE A 532 14.51 26.05 20.73
N TYR A 533 14.00 26.97 19.92
CA TYR A 533 13.40 28.21 20.39
C TYR A 533 11.88 28.08 20.39
N ASN A 534 11.27 28.03 21.57
CA ASN A 534 9.84 27.82 21.71
C ASN A 534 8.99 29.11 21.64
N GLY A 535 9.63 30.24 21.33
CA GLY A 535 9.02 31.58 21.34
C GLY A 535 9.21 32.36 22.64
N LYS A 536 9.87 31.77 23.64
CA LYS A 536 10.21 32.41 24.94
C LYS A 536 11.66 32.19 25.32
N GLU A 537 12.13 30.96 25.22
CA GLU A 537 13.46 30.53 25.64
C GLU A 537 14.10 29.59 24.62
N MET A 538 15.43 29.50 24.67
CA MET A 538 16.24 28.57 23.87
C MET A 538 16.67 27.38 24.69
N LYS A 539 16.47 26.17 24.15
CA LYS A 539 16.92 24.92 24.77
C LYS A 539 17.77 24.12 23.80
N MET A 540 18.92 23.65 24.27
CA MET A 540 19.78 22.73 23.51
C MET A 540 19.48 21.30 23.89
N ILE A 541 19.36 20.42 22.91
CA ILE A 541 19.09 18.99 23.09
C ILE A 541 20.05 18.17 22.24
N SER A 542 20.67 17.17 22.85
CA SER A 542 21.43 16.13 22.15
C SER A 542 20.54 14.89 22.01
N LEU A 543 20.11 14.61 20.77
CA LEU A 543 19.23 13.48 20.46
C LEU A 543 20.06 12.26 20.08
N ARG A 544 19.86 11.15 20.77
CA ARG A 544 20.53 9.86 20.48
C ARG A 544 19.85 9.15 19.33
N LEU A 545 20.64 8.79 18.31
CA LEU A 545 20.18 8.10 17.10
C LEU A 545 20.62 6.64 17.02
N ASP A 546 21.61 6.24 17.80
CA ASP A 546 22.15 4.87 17.84
C ASP A 546 21.17 3.82 18.40
N GLU A 547 20.16 4.26 19.17
CA GLU A 547 19.14 3.42 19.78
C GLU A 547 17.84 3.36 18.96
N VAL A 548 17.77 4.11 17.84
CA VAL A 548 16.54 4.22 17.04
C VAL A 548 16.25 2.94 16.26
N LYS A 549 15.13 2.31 16.57
CA LYS A 549 14.63 1.13 15.85
C LYS A 549 13.59 1.56 14.81
N ILE A 550 13.84 1.23 13.55
CA ILE A 550 12.90 1.48 12.45
C ILE A 550 12.10 0.22 12.19
N GLN A 551 10.79 0.32 12.25
CA GLN A 551 9.87 -0.80 12.04
C GLN A 551 9.44 -0.90 10.58
N GLY A 552 9.35 -2.13 10.06
CA GLY A 552 8.80 -2.44 8.75
C GLY A 552 9.63 -1.99 7.57
N GLN A 553 8.97 -1.91 6.42
CA GLN A 553 9.57 -1.45 5.15
C GLN A 553 9.59 0.08 5.01
N THR A 554 9.20 0.82 6.06
CA THR A 554 9.34 2.27 6.05
C THR A 554 10.82 2.64 6.10
N SER A 555 11.23 3.55 5.24
CA SER A 555 12.64 3.97 5.13
C SER A 555 13.12 4.85 6.29
N SER A 556 12.27 5.16 7.30
CA SER A 556 12.54 6.22 8.27
C SER A 556 11.56 6.21 9.45
N THR A 557 11.89 6.95 10.52
CA THR A 557 11.02 7.08 11.69
C THR A 557 11.05 8.48 12.29
N TRP A 558 9.99 8.82 13.03
CA TRP A 558 9.96 9.98 13.91
C TRP A 558 10.61 9.64 15.25
N VAL A 559 11.56 10.45 15.67
CA VAL A 559 12.27 10.31 16.95
C VAL A 559 11.79 11.43 17.86
N GLU A 560 11.29 11.09 19.04
CA GLU A 560 10.81 12.08 20.01
C GLU A 560 11.96 12.95 20.51
N ILE A 561 11.77 14.26 20.47
CA ILE A 561 12.70 15.26 20.99
C ILE A 561 12.32 15.61 22.43
N GLY A 562 11.02 15.71 22.71
CA GLY A 562 10.45 16.09 23.99
C GLY A 562 9.17 16.91 23.85
N GLU A 563 8.69 17.38 25.00
CA GLU A 563 7.47 18.22 25.09
C GLU A 563 7.83 19.66 25.42
N PHE A 564 7.18 20.63 24.75
CA PHE A 564 7.47 22.05 24.86
C PHE A 564 6.19 22.89 24.75
N GLU A 565 6.17 24.00 25.51
CA GLU A 565 5.17 25.05 25.36
C GLU A 565 5.61 26.01 24.24
N PHE A 566 4.91 25.99 23.09
CA PHE A 566 5.20 26.86 21.95
C PHE A 566 4.33 28.11 21.93
N SER A 567 4.96 29.27 21.69
CA SER A 567 4.32 30.56 21.43
C SER A 567 4.56 30.97 19.98
N PHE A 568 3.59 30.64 19.09
CA PHE A 568 3.79 30.83 17.65
C PHE A 568 3.80 32.29 17.21
N ALA A 569 3.17 33.19 17.95
CA ALA A 569 3.25 34.65 17.70
C ALA A 569 4.69 35.17 17.75
N ASN A 570 5.60 34.50 18.46
CA ASN A 570 7.00 34.88 18.62
C ASN A 570 7.94 34.11 17.67
N ASN A 571 7.42 33.56 16.56
CA ASN A 571 8.17 32.84 15.53
C ASN A 571 9.12 31.75 16.07
N PRO A 572 8.59 30.72 16.74
CA PRO A 572 9.39 29.62 17.25
C PRO A 572 10.02 28.83 16.12
N TYR A 573 11.15 28.18 16.39
CA TYR A 573 11.87 27.36 15.41
C TYR A 573 12.66 26.23 16.07
N ILE A 574 13.04 25.24 15.26
CA ILE A 574 13.98 24.19 15.65
C ILE A 574 15.12 24.16 14.64
N LYS A 575 16.37 24.20 15.13
CA LYS A 575 17.57 24.05 14.29
C LYS A 575 18.16 22.65 14.47
N VAL A 576 18.57 22.05 13.37
CA VAL A 576 19.46 20.88 13.31
C VAL A 576 20.87 21.43 13.09
N LEU A 577 21.80 21.13 13.98
CA LEU A 577 23.15 21.70 14.02
C LEU A 577 24.20 20.65 13.61
N THR A 578 25.29 21.10 13.01
CA THR A 578 26.49 20.28 12.73
C THR A 578 27.47 20.23 13.89
N THR A 579 27.24 20.99 14.94
CA THR A 579 28.10 21.07 16.14
C THR A 579 28.32 19.68 16.74
N ASP A 580 29.56 19.35 17.08
CA ASP A 580 29.98 18.08 17.69
C ASP A 580 29.62 16.81 16.90
N ALA A 581 29.33 16.96 15.61
CA ALA A 581 28.95 15.84 14.77
C ALA A 581 30.14 14.94 14.43
N ILE A 582 29.96 13.63 14.67
CA ILE A 582 30.91 12.58 14.24
C ILE A 582 30.26 11.83 13.08
N GLY A 583 30.45 12.33 11.84
CA GLY A 583 29.87 11.74 10.63
C GLY A 583 28.84 12.64 9.96
N VAL A 584 27.90 12.05 9.20
CA VAL A 584 26.93 12.80 8.39
C VAL A 584 25.75 13.24 9.26
N VAL A 585 25.53 14.55 9.35
CA VAL A 585 24.29 15.12 9.92
C VAL A 585 23.21 15.10 8.86
N VAL A 586 22.03 14.64 9.23
CA VAL A 586 20.86 14.63 8.34
C VAL A 586 19.84 15.64 8.85
N ALA A 587 19.33 16.50 7.97
CA ALA A 587 18.18 17.34 8.25
C ALA A 587 17.06 17.03 7.24
N ASN A 588 15.85 16.76 7.73
CA ASN A 588 14.75 16.39 6.85
C ASN A 588 13.43 17.08 7.21
N ALA A 589 12.84 16.73 8.32
CA ALA A 589 11.58 17.30 8.78
C ALA A 589 11.47 17.31 10.29
N ILE A 590 10.72 18.27 10.82
CA ILE A 590 10.29 18.37 12.21
C ILE A 590 8.77 18.31 12.27
N LEU A 591 8.26 17.52 13.19
CA LEU A 591 6.84 17.36 13.46
C LEU A 591 6.53 17.87 14.87
N LEU A 592 5.49 18.68 14.99
CA LEU A 592 4.91 19.05 16.28
C LEU A 592 3.49 18.47 16.36
N VAL A 593 3.25 17.63 17.34
CA VAL A 593 1.95 17.01 17.62
C VAL A 593 1.34 17.71 18.84
N PRO A 594 0.16 18.35 18.72
CA PRO A 594 -0.45 19.05 19.85
C PRO A 594 -0.84 18.04 20.95
N ASN A 595 -0.57 18.37 22.20
CA ASN A 595 -1.16 17.69 23.33
C ASN A 595 -2.63 18.16 23.44
N ASN A 596 -3.56 17.22 23.32
CA ASN A 596 -5.01 17.48 23.39
C ASN A 596 -5.50 17.49 24.84
#